data_973a5cd250b9456eafda8c1284338200
#
_entry.id   973a5cd250b9456eafda8c1284338200
#
_cell.length_a   1.000
_cell.length_b   1.000
_cell.length_c   1.000
_cell.angle_alpha   90.00
_cell.angle_beta   90.00
_cell.angle_gamma   90.00
#
_symmetry.space_group_name_H-M   'P 1'
#
loop_
_entity.id
_entity.type
_entity.pdbx_description
1 polymer ?
#
loop_
_entity_poly.entity_id
_entity_poly.type
_entity_poly.pdbx_seq_one_letter_code
_entity_poly.pdbx_strand_id
1 'polypeptide(L)'
;KYGLDAVSQIATFGTMAAKAVVRDVGRVLDLPFGFVDGISKLIPLELGITLSDALEKEPQLAERREKEEELQELLELALRLEGLVRNVGMHAGGVLISPGKISDFSPIYCQADGGSLVSQYDKDDVEAVGLVKFDFLGLRTLTILELALLNANKQRALEGLPPLSFAT
;
A
#
# COMPACT_ATOMS: atom_id res chain seq x y z
N LYS A 1 25.66 -8.63 11.57
CA LYS A 1 25.88 -8.48 13.02
C LYS A 1 25.02 -9.47 13.81
N TYR A 2 23.72 -9.61 13.44
CA TYR A 2 22.76 -10.41 14.20
C TYR A 2 22.53 -11.82 13.65
N GLY A 3 23.09 -12.16 12.50
CA GLY A 3 22.87 -13.44 11.81
C GLY A 3 21.61 -13.46 10.95
N LEU A 4 21.54 -14.38 10.01
CA LEU A 4 20.40 -14.52 9.09
C LEU A 4 19.16 -15.09 9.80
N ASP A 5 19.35 -15.90 10.85
CA ASP A 5 18.26 -16.55 11.56
C ASP A 5 17.49 -15.61 12.50
N ALA A 6 18.09 -14.47 12.88
CA ALA A 6 17.54 -13.51 13.82
C ALA A 6 16.93 -12.27 13.13
N VAL A 7 16.94 -12.20 11.81
CA VAL A 7 16.49 -11.05 11.04
C VAL A 7 15.47 -11.48 10.00
N SER A 8 14.36 -10.77 9.90
CA SER A 8 13.37 -10.99 8.84
C SER A 8 12.74 -9.68 8.35
N GLN A 9 12.18 -9.75 7.18
CA GLN A 9 11.25 -8.75 6.67
C GLN A 9 9.89 -8.90 7.35
N ILE A 10 9.00 -7.91 7.18
CA ILE A 10 7.64 -7.91 7.73
C ILE A 10 6.65 -8.10 6.57
N ALA A 11 5.67 -8.98 6.73
CA ALA A 11 4.59 -9.12 5.77
C ALA A 11 3.68 -7.87 5.75
N THR A 12 3.16 -7.59 4.58
CA THR A 12 2.04 -6.67 4.39
C THR A 12 0.90 -7.40 3.69
N PHE A 13 -0.30 -7.23 4.18
CA PHE A 13 -1.49 -7.82 3.59
C PHE A 13 -2.25 -6.76 2.80
N GLY A 14 -2.24 -6.88 1.49
CA GLY A 14 -3.07 -6.05 0.63
C GLY A 14 -4.50 -6.56 0.65
N THR A 15 -5.45 -5.73 1.10
CA THR A 15 -6.88 -6.05 1.13
C THR A 15 -7.60 -5.50 -0.09
N MET A 16 -8.77 -6.08 -0.39
CA MET A 16 -9.68 -5.58 -1.42
C MET A 16 -10.41 -4.35 -0.87
N ALA A 17 -9.82 -3.16 -1.02
CA ALA A 17 -10.46 -1.90 -0.67
C ALA A 17 -11.58 -1.54 -1.66
N ALA A 18 -12.51 -0.66 -1.25
CA ALA A 18 -13.74 -0.31 -1.97
C ALA A 18 -13.57 -0.11 -3.49
N LYS A 19 -12.63 0.74 -3.93
CA LYS A 19 -12.39 0.98 -5.37
C LYS A 19 -11.76 -0.21 -6.08
N ALA A 20 -10.93 -0.97 -5.38
CA ALA A 20 -10.24 -2.12 -5.95
C ALA A 20 -11.21 -3.28 -6.15
N VAL A 21 -12.03 -3.58 -5.14
CA VAL A 21 -13.00 -4.67 -5.21
C VAL A 21 -14.03 -4.47 -6.31
N VAL A 22 -14.54 -3.24 -6.49
CA VAL A 22 -15.47 -2.89 -7.59
C VAL A 22 -14.83 -3.17 -8.96
N ARG A 23 -13.56 -2.81 -9.16
CA ARG A 23 -12.85 -3.07 -10.41
C ARG A 23 -12.56 -4.54 -10.64
N ASP A 24 -12.20 -5.27 -9.59
CA ASP A 24 -11.90 -6.69 -9.69
C ASP A 24 -13.17 -7.51 -9.98
N VAL A 25 -14.27 -7.24 -9.26
CA VAL A 25 -15.56 -7.88 -9.49
C VAL A 25 -16.10 -7.53 -10.89
N GLY A 26 -16.04 -6.26 -11.29
CA GLY A 26 -16.47 -5.84 -12.63
C GLY A 26 -15.72 -6.56 -13.75
N ARG A 27 -14.42 -6.82 -13.55
CA ARG A 27 -13.61 -7.62 -14.50
C ARG A 27 -14.04 -9.08 -14.54
N VAL A 28 -14.37 -9.68 -13.40
CA VAL A 28 -14.82 -11.10 -13.32
C VAL A 28 -16.20 -11.27 -13.94
N LEU A 29 -17.08 -10.26 -13.78
CA LEU A 29 -18.40 -10.23 -14.42
C LEU A 29 -18.38 -9.84 -15.90
N ASP A 30 -17.18 -9.62 -16.47
CA ASP A 30 -16.95 -9.18 -17.86
C ASP A 30 -17.69 -7.88 -18.22
N LEU A 31 -17.85 -6.99 -17.24
CA LEU A 31 -18.49 -5.70 -17.43
C LEU A 31 -17.57 -4.72 -18.18
N PRO A 32 -18.13 -3.83 -19.02
CA PRO A 32 -17.33 -2.85 -19.77
C PRO A 32 -16.46 -1.98 -18.85
N PHE A 33 -15.17 -1.84 -19.18
CA PHE A 33 -14.23 -1.05 -18.38
C PHE A 33 -14.74 0.37 -18.08
N GLY A 34 -15.31 1.06 -19.07
CA GLY A 34 -15.84 2.41 -18.90
C GLY A 34 -16.99 2.50 -17.88
N PHE A 35 -17.84 1.48 -17.82
CA PHE A 35 -18.90 1.35 -16.84
C PHE A 35 -18.32 1.19 -15.43
N VAL A 36 -17.46 0.21 -15.24
CA VAL A 36 -16.84 -0.09 -13.94
C VAL A 36 -15.97 1.06 -13.42
N ASP A 37 -15.21 1.71 -14.31
CA ASP A 37 -14.38 2.87 -13.95
C ASP A 37 -15.25 4.08 -13.55
N GLY A 38 -16.38 4.28 -14.25
CA GLY A 38 -17.38 5.28 -13.88
C GLY A 38 -17.93 5.07 -12.47
N ILE A 39 -18.30 3.83 -12.12
CA ILE A 39 -18.74 3.46 -10.76
C ILE A 39 -17.63 3.67 -9.73
N SER A 40 -16.44 3.18 -10.02
CA SER A 40 -15.29 3.35 -9.12
C SER A 40 -14.93 4.82 -8.83
N LYS A 41 -15.20 5.74 -9.78
CA LYS A 41 -14.98 7.18 -9.59
C LYS A 41 -16.00 7.85 -8.70
N LEU A 42 -17.21 7.30 -8.58
CA LEU A 42 -18.24 7.80 -7.65
C LEU A 42 -17.86 7.52 -6.19
N ILE A 43 -17.07 6.49 -5.90
CA ILE A 43 -16.60 6.22 -4.54
C ILE A 43 -15.69 7.38 -4.09
N PRO A 44 -15.96 8.05 -2.96
CA PRO A 44 -15.14 9.15 -2.45
C PRO A 44 -13.65 8.78 -2.25
N LEU A 45 -12.77 9.78 -2.31
CA LEU A 45 -11.33 9.63 -2.06
C LEU A 45 -11.03 9.84 -0.57
N GLU A 46 -11.63 9.02 0.28
CA GLU A 46 -11.38 9.04 1.72
C GLU A 46 -10.57 7.81 2.11
N LEU A 47 -9.59 8.01 3.00
CA LEU A 47 -8.78 6.91 3.50
C LEU A 47 -9.64 5.95 4.34
N GLY A 48 -9.62 4.66 3.97
CA GLY A 48 -10.35 3.63 4.71
C GLY A 48 -11.87 3.61 4.43
N ILE A 49 -12.37 4.37 3.44
CA ILE A 49 -13.80 4.33 3.09
C ILE A 49 -14.22 2.92 2.68
N THR A 50 -15.35 2.46 3.19
CA THR A 50 -15.99 1.22 2.78
C THR A 50 -17.02 1.45 1.68
N LEU A 51 -17.44 0.38 1.00
CA LEU A 51 -18.53 0.46 0.01
C LEU A 51 -19.85 0.84 0.66
N SER A 52 -20.10 0.39 1.89
CA SER A 52 -21.28 0.78 2.67
C SER A 52 -21.27 2.28 2.95
N ASP A 53 -20.16 2.85 3.41
CA ASP A 53 -20.02 4.28 3.63
C ASP A 53 -20.16 5.07 2.33
N ALA A 54 -19.63 4.54 1.22
CA ALA A 54 -19.74 5.18 -0.08
C ALA A 54 -21.20 5.23 -0.58
N LEU A 55 -21.98 4.17 -0.35
CA LEU A 55 -23.40 4.13 -0.69
C LEU A 55 -24.23 5.11 0.14
N GLU A 56 -23.85 5.35 1.39
CA GLU A 56 -24.53 6.33 2.25
C GLU A 56 -24.15 7.77 1.89
N LYS A 57 -22.89 8.02 1.56
CA LYS A 57 -22.35 9.37 1.29
C LYS A 57 -22.60 9.86 -0.13
N GLU A 58 -22.73 8.95 -1.10
CA GLU A 58 -22.87 9.30 -2.52
C GLU A 58 -24.26 8.89 -3.06
N PRO A 59 -25.22 9.83 -3.06
CA PRO A 59 -26.60 9.55 -3.49
C PRO A 59 -26.68 9.01 -4.92
N GLN A 60 -25.79 9.46 -5.82
CA GLN A 60 -25.77 9.01 -7.19
C GLN A 60 -25.43 7.51 -7.30
N LEU A 61 -24.54 7.01 -6.44
CA LEU A 61 -24.18 5.59 -6.41
C LEU A 61 -25.36 4.75 -5.89
N ALA A 62 -26.03 5.22 -4.86
CA ALA A 62 -27.21 4.55 -4.29
C ALA A 62 -28.38 4.52 -5.30
N GLU A 63 -28.69 5.63 -5.95
CA GLU A 63 -29.74 5.74 -6.96
C GLU A 63 -29.50 4.84 -8.17
N ARG A 64 -28.25 4.79 -8.65
CA ARG A 64 -27.87 3.92 -9.76
C ARG A 64 -27.96 2.44 -9.40
N ARG A 65 -27.58 2.07 -8.16
CA ARG A 65 -27.74 0.70 -7.65
C ARG A 65 -29.20 0.24 -7.71
N GLU A 66 -30.16 1.12 -7.42
CA GLU A 66 -31.60 0.78 -7.46
C GLU A 66 -32.14 0.62 -8.88
N LYS A 67 -31.53 1.29 -9.86
CA LYS A 67 -32.00 1.35 -11.24
C LYS A 67 -31.33 0.42 -12.22
N GLU A 68 -30.07 0.01 -11.92
CA GLU A 68 -29.21 -0.75 -12.81
C GLU A 68 -28.94 -2.14 -12.22
N GLU A 69 -29.52 -3.18 -12.81
CA GLU A 69 -29.38 -4.57 -12.34
C GLU A 69 -27.92 -5.05 -12.35
N GLU A 70 -27.16 -4.70 -13.40
CA GLU A 70 -25.73 -5.04 -13.49
C GLU A 70 -24.93 -4.39 -12.36
N LEU A 71 -25.26 -3.17 -11.95
CA LEU A 71 -24.62 -2.49 -10.84
C LEU A 71 -25.02 -3.09 -9.49
N GLN A 72 -26.26 -3.52 -9.34
CA GLN A 72 -26.73 -4.20 -8.15
C GLN A 72 -25.94 -5.48 -7.93
N GLU A 73 -25.82 -6.36 -8.95
CA GLU A 73 -25.07 -7.60 -8.89
C GLU A 73 -23.58 -7.34 -8.55
N LEU A 74 -22.98 -6.36 -9.24
CA LEU A 74 -21.58 -5.96 -9.01
C LEU A 74 -21.37 -5.55 -7.56
N LEU A 75 -22.22 -4.69 -7.01
CA LEU A 75 -22.07 -4.17 -5.65
C LEU A 75 -22.38 -5.24 -4.58
N GLU A 76 -23.33 -6.14 -4.82
CA GLU A 76 -23.60 -7.26 -3.90
C GLU A 76 -22.39 -8.18 -3.73
N LEU A 77 -21.75 -8.55 -4.84
CA LEU A 77 -20.53 -9.34 -4.80
C LEU A 77 -19.36 -8.55 -4.20
N ALA A 78 -19.21 -7.28 -4.57
CA ALA A 78 -18.15 -6.43 -4.06
C ALA A 78 -18.23 -6.23 -2.54
N LEU A 79 -19.42 -5.99 -1.98
CA LEU A 79 -19.65 -5.87 -0.54
C LEU A 79 -19.29 -7.14 0.23
N ARG A 80 -19.44 -8.33 -0.37
CA ARG A 80 -19.08 -9.62 0.25
C ARG A 80 -17.58 -9.89 0.22
N LEU A 81 -16.86 -9.31 -0.75
CA LEU A 81 -15.43 -9.52 -0.96
C LEU A 81 -14.57 -8.38 -0.39
N GLU A 82 -15.18 -7.23 -0.08
CA GLU A 82 -14.48 -6.09 0.50
C GLU A 82 -13.78 -6.49 1.82
N GLY A 83 -12.55 -6.02 2.00
CA GLY A 83 -11.75 -6.30 3.18
C GLY A 83 -11.01 -7.65 3.16
N LEU A 84 -11.34 -8.57 2.26
CA LEU A 84 -10.61 -9.83 2.15
C LEU A 84 -9.18 -9.59 1.70
N VAL A 85 -8.26 -10.39 2.22
CA VAL A 85 -6.86 -10.35 1.81
C VAL A 85 -6.73 -10.81 0.36
N ARG A 86 -6.09 -9.98 -0.45
CA ARG A 86 -5.86 -10.22 -1.88
C ARG A 86 -4.47 -10.75 -2.17
N ASN A 87 -3.48 -10.18 -1.52
CA ASN A 87 -2.07 -10.51 -1.74
C ASN A 87 -1.25 -10.29 -0.47
N VAL A 88 -0.13 -10.98 -0.41
CA VAL A 88 0.90 -10.80 0.60
C VAL A 88 2.10 -10.11 -0.06
N GLY A 89 2.51 -9.00 0.50
CA GLY A 89 3.70 -8.25 0.10
C GLY A 89 4.74 -8.22 1.23
N MET A 90 5.80 -7.48 1.01
CA MET A 90 6.81 -7.17 2.02
C MET A 90 6.74 -5.69 2.38
N HIS A 91 6.91 -5.38 3.66
CA HIS A 91 7.02 -4.00 4.13
C HIS A 91 8.23 -3.30 3.49
N ALA A 92 8.05 -2.07 3.03
CA ALA A 92 9.06 -1.37 2.22
C ALA A 92 10.38 -1.10 2.95
N GLY A 93 10.37 -1.01 4.27
CA GLY A 93 11.56 -0.66 5.07
C GLY A 93 11.58 -1.25 6.47
N GLY A 94 10.53 -1.97 6.86
CA GLY A 94 10.44 -2.60 8.17
C GLY A 94 11.25 -3.89 8.23
N VAL A 95 12.10 -3.99 9.24
CA VAL A 95 12.93 -5.16 9.52
C VAL A 95 12.75 -5.55 10.98
N LEU A 96 12.58 -6.85 11.23
CA LEU A 96 12.59 -7.41 12.57
C LEU A 96 14.00 -7.91 12.92
N ILE A 97 14.40 -7.63 14.15
CA ILE A 97 15.62 -8.17 14.75
C ILE A 97 15.21 -8.79 16.07
N SER A 98 15.25 -10.12 16.14
CA SER A 98 14.89 -10.88 17.35
C SER A 98 16.10 -11.17 18.23
N PRO A 99 15.91 -11.42 19.53
CA PRO A 99 17.01 -11.79 20.44
C PRO A 99 17.51 -13.23 20.22
N GLY A 100 16.80 -14.04 19.43
CA GLY A 100 17.13 -15.42 19.07
C GLY A 100 16.68 -15.71 17.63
N LYS A 101 16.36 -16.96 17.33
CA LYS A 101 15.82 -17.30 16.01
C LYS A 101 14.44 -16.65 15.83
N ILE A 102 14.23 -15.98 14.71
CA ILE A 102 12.96 -15.32 14.43
C ILE A 102 11.78 -16.30 14.41
N SER A 103 12.01 -17.55 14.02
CA SER A 103 11.01 -18.63 14.04
C SER A 103 10.48 -18.99 15.44
N ASP A 104 11.19 -18.60 16.50
CA ASP A 104 10.74 -18.84 17.88
C ASP A 104 9.68 -17.80 18.31
N PHE A 105 9.55 -16.70 17.56
CA PHE A 105 8.66 -15.57 17.86
C PHE A 105 7.56 -15.37 16.84
N SER A 106 7.79 -15.72 15.56
CA SER A 106 6.88 -15.51 14.46
C SER A 106 6.94 -16.66 13.47
N PRO A 107 5.80 -17.13 12.92
CA PRO A 107 5.80 -17.99 11.75
C PRO A 107 6.50 -17.25 10.60
N ILE A 108 7.24 -17.99 9.79
CA ILE A 108 8.03 -17.43 8.70
C ILE A 108 7.45 -17.88 7.36
N TYR A 109 7.42 -16.94 6.43
CA TYR A 109 7.09 -17.15 5.03
C TYR A 109 8.33 -16.90 4.18
N CYS A 110 8.52 -17.72 3.17
CA CYS A 110 9.55 -17.54 2.15
C CYS A 110 8.88 -17.63 0.78
N GLN A 111 9.24 -16.75 -0.12
CA GLN A 111 8.78 -16.84 -1.50
C GLN A 111 9.39 -18.05 -2.20
N ALA A 112 8.72 -18.54 -3.25
CA ALA A 112 9.13 -19.77 -3.95
C ALA A 112 10.54 -19.71 -4.58
N ASP A 113 11.07 -18.52 -4.80
CA ASP A 113 12.42 -18.26 -5.31
C ASP A 113 13.54 -18.36 -4.25
N GLY A 114 13.19 -18.70 -3.01
CA GLY A 114 14.15 -18.80 -1.91
C GLY A 114 14.66 -17.46 -1.39
N GLY A 115 13.88 -16.40 -1.57
CA GLY A 115 14.20 -15.04 -1.13
C GLY A 115 14.33 -14.87 0.38
N SER A 116 14.31 -13.62 0.82
CA SER A 116 14.45 -13.25 2.23
C SER A 116 13.34 -13.86 3.10
N LEU A 117 13.66 -14.17 4.35
CA LEU A 117 12.67 -14.57 5.35
C LEU A 117 11.72 -13.41 5.64
N VAL A 118 10.43 -13.70 5.67
CA VAL A 118 9.37 -12.73 5.93
C VAL A 118 8.54 -13.24 7.11
N SER A 119 8.34 -12.41 8.14
CA SER A 119 7.39 -12.71 9.22
C SER A 119 5.98 -12.80 8.64
N GLN A 120 5.20 -13.82 9.03
CA GLN A 120 3.79 -13.91 8.65
C GLN A 120 2.91 -12.94 9.45
N TYR A 121 3.41 -12.39 10.55
CA TYR A 121 2.77 -11.29 11.26
C TYR A 121 3.02 -9.98 10.53
N ASP A 122 2.00 -9.14 10.46
CA ASP A 122 2.11 -7.79 9.91
C ASP A 122 2.74 -6.81 10.91
N LYS A 123 2.78 -5.52 10.55
CA LYS A 123 3.42 -4.47 11.36
C LYS A 123 2.82 -4.30 12.77
N ASP A 124 1.54 -4.62 12.95
CA ASP A 124 0.81 -4.45 14.20
C ASP A 124 0.92 -5.74 15.05
N ASP A 125 0.80 -6.91 14.42
CA ASP A 125 0.93 -8.20 15.07
C ASP A 125 2.35 -8.45 15.62
N VAL A 126 3.40 -8.03 14.89
CA VAL A 126 4.77 -8.17 15.37
C VAL A 126 5.04 -7.36 16.64
N GLU A 127 4.43 -6.19 16.77
CA GLU A 127 4.51 -5.39 17.99
C GLU A 127 3.69 -6.01 19.12
N ALA A 128 2.51 -6.58 18.82
CA ALA A 128 1.66 -7.25 19.79
C ALA A 128 2.33 -8.49 20.44
N VAL A 129 3.16 -9.23 19.69
CA VAL A 129 3.94 -10.37 20.24
C VAL A 129 5.26 -9.93 20.89
N GLY A 130 5.52 -8.64 20.99
CA GLY A 130 6.68 -8.07 21.69
C GLY A 130 7.95 -7.98 20.86
N LEU A 131 7.89 -8.14 19.55
CA LEU A 131 9.03 -7.89 18.67
C LEU A 131 9.19 -6.40 18.39
N VAL A 132 10.43 -5.98 18.17
CA VAL A 132 10.74 -4.58 17.82
C VAL A 132 10.94 -4.46 16.31
N LYS A 133 10.17 -3.56 15.71
CA LYS A 133 10.27 -3.20 14.30
C LYS A 133 11.25 -2.04 14.13
N PHE A 134 12.20 -2.21 13.21
CA PHE A 134 13.13 -1.17 12.79
C PHE A 134 12.77 -0.72 11.38
N ASP A 135 12.44 0.57 11.21
CA ASP A 135 12.09 1.14 9.92
C ASP A 135 13.31 1.79 9.26
N PHE A 136 13.76 1.22 8.15
CA PHE A 136 14.86 1.73 7.33
C PHE A 136 14.30 2.33 6.04
N LEU A 137 13.59 3.44 6.16
CA LEU A 137 13.05 4.18 5.02
C LEU A 137 13.83 5.47 4.81
N GLY A 138 14.40 5.62 3.62
CA GLY A 138 15.06 6.83 3.18
C GLY A 138 14.19 7.62 2.20
N LEU A 139 14.29 8.95 2.23
CA LEU A 139 13.63 9.84 1.27
C LEU A 139 14.59 10.18 0.13
N ARG A 140 14.35 9.64 -1.06
CA ARG A 140 15.08 10.02 -2.28
C ARG A 140 14.91 11.49 -2.66
N THR A 141 13.81 12.10 -2.24
CA THR A 141 13.49 13.51 -2.54
C THR A 141 14.59 14.46 -2.07
N LEU A 142 15.14 14.25 -0.87
CA LEU A 142 16.22 15.10 -0.34
C LEU A 142 17.49 14.98 -1.19
N THR A 143 17.87 13.78 -1.60
CA THR A 143 19.00 13.54 -2.50
C THR A 143 18.78 14.20 -3.86
N ILE A 144 17.57 14.15 -4.41
CA ILE A 144 17.23 14.81 -5.69
C ILE A 144 17.36 16.33 -5.56
N LEU A 145 16.87 16.91 -4.47
CA LEU A 145 16.98 18.35 -4.19
C LEU A 145 18.45 18.78 -4.04
N GLU A 146 19.25 18.01 -3.32
CA GLU A 146 20.68 18.27 -3.17
C GLU A 146 21.42 18.23 -4.50
N LEU A 147 21.18 17.21 -5.33
CA LEU A 147 21.77 17.09 -6.66
C LEU A 147 21.31 18.22 -7.59
N ALA A 148 20.05 18.63 -7.51
CA ALA A 148 19.53 19.76 -8.28
C ALA A 148 20.24 21.06 -7.88
N LEU A 149 20.40 21.31 -6.58
CA LEU A 149 21.13 22.46 -6.06
C LEU A 149 22.60 22.46 -6.49
N LEU A 150 23.28 21.32 -6.40
CA LEU A 150 24.66 21.17 -6.87
C LEU A 150 24.81 21.48 -8.35
N ASN A 151 23.89 20.98 -9.18
CA ASN A 151 23.93 21.23 -10.63
C ASN A 151 23.62 22.70 -10.96
N ALA A 152 22.63 23.29 -10.29
CA ALA A 152 22.34 24.71 -10.43
C ALA A 152 23.56 25.60 -10.05
N ASN A 153 24.25 25.28 -8.96
CA ASN A 153 25.39 25.99 -8.49
C ASN A 153 26.63 25.84 -9.42
N LYS A 154 26.80 24.67 -10.05
CA LYS A 154 27.83 24.51 -11.09
C LYS A 154 27.58 25.46 -12.26
N GLN A 155 26.35 25.57 -12.75
CA GLN A 155 26.00 26.50 -13.84
C GLN A 155 26.19 27.95 -13.43
N ARG A 156 25.72 28.33 -12.24
CA ARG A 156 25.90 29.70 -11.71
C ARG A 156 27.36 30.12 -11.56
N ALA A 157 28.21 29.18 -11.15
CA ALA A 157 29.65 29.43 -11.05
C ALA A 157 30.26 29.77 -12.41
N LEU A 158 29.83 29.13 -13.50
CA LEU A 158 30.26 29.44 -14.86
C LEU A 158 29.81 30.85 -15.31
N GLU A 159 28.68 31.31 -14.77
CA GLU A 159 28.10 32.62 -15.05
C GLU A 159 28.60 33.74 -14.08
N GLY A 160 29.47 33.38 -13.13
CA GLY A 160 30.01 34.33 -12.12
C GLY A 160 28.96 34.75 -11.07
N LEU A 161 27.89 33.97 -10.91
CA LEU A 161 26.79 34.24 -9.96
C LEU A 161 27.04 33.58 -8.61
N PRO A 162 26.57 34.17 -7.50
CA PRO A 162 26.70 33.56 -6.18
C PRO A 162 25.91 32.25 -6.07
N PRO A 163 26.39 31.26 -5.26
CA PRO A 163 25.71 30.00 -5.09
C PRO A 163 24.34 30.16 -4.41
N LEU A 164 23.41 29.29 -4.78
CA LEU A 164 22.14 29.10 -4.09
C LEU A 164 22.33 28.19 -2.86
N SER A 165 21.55 28.42 -1.82
CA SER A 165 21.39 27.52 -0.67
C SER A 165 19.92 27.31 -0.39
N PHE A 166 19.58 26.22 0.29
CA PHE A 166 18.25 26.09 0.86
C PHE A 166 18.12 27.18 1.95
N ALA A 167 17.03 27.95 1.89
CA ALA A 167 16.73 28.87 2.97
C ALA A 167 16.47 28.07 4.25
N THR A 168 17.18 28.37 5.31
CA THR A 168 16.94 27.86 6.66
C THR A 168 15.82 28.64 7.31
#